data_8a15afa951979468c1993eda30f17915
#
_entry.id   8a15afa951979468c1993eda30f17915
#
_cell.length_a   1.000
_cell.length_b   1.000
_cell.length_c   1.000
_cell.angle_alpha   90.00
_cell.angle_beta   90.00
_cell.angle_gamma   90.00
#
_symmetry.space_group_name_H-M   'P 1'
#
loop_
_entity.id
_entity.type
_entity.pdbx_description
1 polymer ?
#
loop_
_entity_poly.entity_id
_entity_poly.type
_entity_poly.pdbx_seq_one_letter_code
_entity_poly.pdbx_strand_id
1 'polypeptide(L)'
;MRETMDIKNPILSVGSLSLWYGQKKALQEISLQIPEKQITAFIGPSGCGKSTLLRCINRLNDLIDNVRIEGDIVFNGTSIFDPRIDINALRKRIGMVFQKSNPFPKSIYENIAYGPRIQGINRKRDLDDIVEKSLKGAALWDEVKDRLDDSALGLSGGQQQRLCIARAIAVEPEVLLYDEPCSALDPIATARIEELMQDLKTQYTQVIVTHNMQQASRVSDLTAFLYLGELIEYGPTERIFINPMKKQTEDYITGRFG
;
A
#
# COMPACT_ATOMS: atom_id res chain seq x y z
N MET A 1 10.61 4.80 26.92
CA MET A 1 10.13 3.55 26.30
C MET A 1 9.19 3.98 25.17
N ARG A 2 9.43 3.53 23.94
CA ARG A 2 8.47 3.76 22.84
C ARG A 2 7.27 2.84 23.12
N GLU A 3 6.10 3.39 23.37
CA GLU A 3 4.87 2.59 23.49
C GLU A 3 4.56 1.99 22.11
N THR A 4 4.93 0.73 21.92
CA THR A 4 4.44 -0.08 20.81
C THR A 4 3.04 -0.54 21.17
N MET A 5 2.08 -0.19 20.35
CA MET A 5 0.72 -0.71 20.45
C MET A 5 0.77 -2.23 20.26
N ASP A 6 0.41 -2.99 21.32
CA ASP A 6 0.41 -4.45 21.25
C ASP A 6 -0.87 -4.93 20.54
N ILE A 7 -0.71 -5.41 19.31
CA ILE A 7 -1.80 -5.91 18.45
C ILE A 7 -1.81 -7.43 18.53
N LYS A 8 -2.91 -8.01 18.96
CA LYS A 8 -3.07 -9.48 18.94
C LYS A 8 -3.05 -9.97 17.48
N ASN A 9 -2.11 -10.88 17.18
CA ASN A 9 -1.94 -11.52 15.88
C ASN A 9 -1.85 -10.52 14.71
N PRO A 10 -0.82 -9.66 14.67
CA PRO A 10 -0.62 -8.77 13.53
C PRO A 10 -0.26 -9.58 12.29
N ILE A 11 -0.79 -9.19 11.13
CA ILE A 11 -0.39 -9.80 9.85
C ILE A 11 1.05 -9.43 9.47
N LEU A 12 1.47 -8.22 9.84
CA LEU A 12 2.82 -7.70 9.65
C LEU A 12 3.36 -7.13 10.96
N SER A 13 4.58 -7.48 11.29
CA SER A 13 5.34 -6.90 12.41
C SER A 13 6.67 -6.37 11.92
N VAL A 14 6.93 -5.10 12.14
CA VAL A 14 8.21 -4.45 11.85
C VAL A 14 8.96 -4.31 13.15
N GLY A 15 10.19 -4.85 13.24
CA GLY A 15 11.01 -4.86 14.44
C GLY A 15 12.35 -4.17 14.24
N SER A 16 12.55 -3.01 14.89
CA SER A 16 13.80 -2.22 14.90
C SER A 16 14.39 -2.02 13.50
N LEU A 17 13.53 -1.80 12.50
CA LEU A 17 13.93 -1.70 11.11
C LEU A 17 14.71 -0.41 10.85
N SER A 18 15.93 -0.55 10.37
CA SER A 18 16.77 0.55 9.87
C SER A 18 17.15 0.29 8.42
N LEU A 19 17.19 1.37 7.61
CA LEU A 19 17.57 1.26 6.21
C LEU A 19 18.50 2.40 5.80
N TRP A 20 19.50 2.07 5.00
CA TRP A 20 20.43 3.04 4.40
C TRP A 20 20.43 2.93 2.87
N TYR A 21 20.47 4.07 2.21
CA TYR A 21 20.85 4.23 0.80
C TYR A 21 22.29 4.73 0.77
N GLY A 22 23.24 3.84 0.47
CA GLY A 22 24.66 4.13 0.62
C GLY A 22 24.99 4.50 2.08
N GLN A 23 25.43 5.73 2.30
CA GLN A 23 25.74 6.25 3.64
C GLN A 23 24.56 6.95 4.33
N LYS A 24 23.51 7.29 3.61
CA LYS A 24 22.36 8.02 4.14
C LYS A 24 21.39 7.07 4.84
N LYS A 25 21.22 7.21 6.15
CA LYS A 25 20.20 6.49 6.92
C LYS A 25 18.82 7.08 6.60
N ALA A 26 17.94 6.29 6.04
CA ALA A 26 16.60 6.68 5.62
C ALA A 26 15.51 6.23 6.60
N LEU A 27 15.73 5.13 7.34
CA LEU A 27 14.87 4.64 8.42
C LEU A 27 15.70 4.36 9.66
N GLN A 28 15.16 4.64 10.84
CA GLN A 28 15.86 4.56 12.12
C GLN A 28 15.02 3.77 13.14
N GLU A 29 15.36 2.48 13.33
CA GLU A 29 14.77 1.60 14.36
C GLU A 29 13.23 1.63 14.39
N ILE A 30 12.59 1.60 13.23
CA ILE A 30 11.13 1.58 13.12
C ILE A 30 10.60 0.27 13.71
N SER A 31 9.65 0.38 14.65
CA SER A 31 8.93 -0.77 15.20
C SER A 31 7.43 -0.47 15.23
N LEU A 32 6.64 -1.26 14.52
CA LEU A 32 5.17 -1.18 14.50
C LEU A 32 4.55 -2.52 14.09
N GLN A 33 3.27 -2.68 14.38
CA GLN A 33 2.49 -3.85 14.02
C GLN A 33 1.29 -3.42 13.18
N ILE A 34 0.96 -4.19 12.14
CA ILE A 34 -0.17 -3.92 11.24
C ILE A 34 -1.20 -5.03 11.45
N PRO A 35 -2.41 -4.69 11.91
CA PRO A 35 -3.48 -5.66 12.11
C PRO A 35 -4.07 -6.15 10.78
N GLU A 36 -4.62 -7.36 10.79
CA GLU A 36 -5.31 -7.93 9.64
C GLU A 36 -6.60 -7.16 9.33
N LYS A 37 -6.93 -7.01 8.04
CA LYS A 37 -8.19 -6.41 7.54
C LYS A 37 -8.49 -5.02 8.12
N GLN A 38 -7.45 -4.23 8.26
CA GLN A 38 -7.53 -2.81 8.61
C GLN A 38 -6.69 -1.98 7.64
N ILE A 39 -6.95 -0.68 7.62
CA ILE A 39 -6.19 0.28 6.84
C ILE A 39 -5.24 1.03 7.78
N THR A 40 -3.93 0.89 7.55
CA THR A 40 -2.89 1.63 8.27
C THR A 40 -2.32 2.73 7.37
N ALA A 41 -2.40 3.99 7.79
CA ALA A 41 -1.82 5.11 7.07
C ALA A 41 -0.42 5.46 7.59
N PHE A 42 0.54 5.67 6.70
CA PHE A 42 1.83 6.31 7.00
C PHE A 42 1.77 7.76 6.54
N ILE A 43 1.85 8.70 7.49
CA ILE A 43 1.84 10.14 7.26
C ILE A 43 3.17 10.78 7.67
N GLY A 44 3.44 11.97 7.19
CA GLY A 44 4.64 12.75 7.50
C GLY A 44 5.11 13.58 6.31
N PRO A 45 6.07 14.50 6.51
CA PRO A 45 6.58 15.37 5.45
C PRO A 45 7.26 14.58 4.33
N SER A 46 7.43 15.24 3.17
CA SER A 46 8.13 14.63 2.03
C SER A 46 9.56 14.23 2.42
N GLY A 47 10.00 13.05 1.98
CA GLY A 47 11.35 12.55 2.26
C GLY A 47 11.59 11.99 3.67
N CYS A 48 10.55 11.90 4.53
CA CYS A 48 10.71 11.36 5.90
C CYS A 48 10.80 9.82 5.99
N GLY A 49 10.72 9.08 4.86
CA GLY A 49 10.91 7.63 4.84
C GLY A 49 9.65 6.79 4.63
N LYS A 50 8.45 7.37 4.46
CA LYS A 50 7.17 6.64 4.29
C LYS A 50 7.20 5.61 3.17
N SER A 51 7.51 6.05 1.95
CA SER A 51 7.59 5.14 0.78
C SER A 51 8.75 4.16 0.90
N THR A 52 9.83 4.54 1.59
CA THR A 52 10.93 3.61 1.90
C THR A 52 10.43 2.49 2.81
N LEU A 53 9.72 2.81 3.89
CA LEU A 53 9.14 1.81 4.79
C LEU A 53 8.11 0.92 4.06
N LEU A 54 7.22 1.54 3.26
CA LEU A 54 6.23 0.80 2.47
C LEU A 54 6.91 -0.22 1.54
N ARG A 55 7.97 0.19 0.84
CA ARG A 55 8.73 -0.66 -0.09
C ARG A 55 9.60 -1.72 0.60
N CYS A 56 9.89 -1.58 1.89
CA CYS A 56 10.50 -2.66 2.67
C CYS A 56 9.54 -3.84 2.81
N ILE A 57 8.24 -3.59 3.01
CA ILE A 57 7.23 -4.62 3.29
C ILE A 57 7.13 -5.66 2.15
N ASN A 58 7.31 -5.26 0.89
CA ASN A 58 7.30 -6.18 -0.26
C ASN A 58 8.69 -6.36 -0.90
N ARG A 59 9.74 -5.96 -0.21
CA ARG A 59 11.14 -6.08 -0.65
C ARG A 59 11.46 -5.38 -1.98
N LEU A 60 10.71 -4.31 -2.34
CA LEU A 60 11.03 -3.53 -3.53
C LEU A 60 12.33 -2.73 -3.40
N ASN A 61 12.77 -2.42 -2.18
CA ASN A 61 14.07 -1.77 -1.96
C ASN A 61 15.26 -2.65 -2.36
N ASP A 62 15.09 -3.97 -2.48
CA ASP A 62 16.13 -4.90 -2.97
C ASP A 62 16.52 -4.62 -4.44
N LEU A 63 15.70 -3.88 -5.17
CA LEU A 63 15.97 -3.48 -6.56
C LEU A 63 16.84 -2.22 -6.68
N ILE A 64 17.19 -1.61 -5.53
CA ILE A 64 18.00 -0.39 -5.49
C ILE A 64 19.41 -0.75 -5.05
N ASP A 65 20.41 -0.33 -5.81
CA ASP A 65 21.81 -0.57 -5.48
C ASP A 65 22.23 0.10 -4.16
N ASN A 66 23.14 -0.55 -3.44
CA ASN A 66 23.70 -0.06 -2.19
C ASN A 66 22.67 0.18 -1.05
N VAL A 67 21.60 -0.62 -1.02
CA VAL A 67 20.69 -0.65 0.12
C VAL A 67 21.20 -1.59 1.19
N ARG A 68 21.23 -1.12 2.44
CA ARG A 68 21.48 -1.93 3.62
C ARG A 68 20.27 -1.85 4.55
N ILE A 69 19.79 -3.01 4.99
CA ILE A 69 18.66 -3.14 5.91
C ILE A 69 19.14 -3.87 7.16
N GLU A 70 18.75 -3.38 8.34
CA GLU A 70 18.92 -4.04 9.64
C GLU A 70 17.56 -4.10 10.35
N GLY A 71 17.39 -5.06 11.24
CA GLY A 71 16.09 -5.35 11.85
C GLY A 71 15.31 -6.38 11.04
N ASP A 72 14.01 -6.49 11.29
CA ASP A 72 13.18 -7.53 10.64
C ASP A 72 11.78 -7.03 10.30
N ILE A 73 11.17 -7.68 9.31
CA ILE A 73 9.74 -7.61 9.01
C ILE A 73 9.22 -9.04 8.97
N VAL A 74 8.28 -9.33 9.84
CA VAL A 74 7.61 -10.63 9.92
C VAL A 74 6.24 -10.53 9.27
N PHE A 75 5.98 -11.39 8.30
CA PHE A 75 4.70 -11.53 7.62
C PHE A 75 4.12 -12.91 7.90
N ASN A 76 2.94 -12.99 8.50
CA ASN A 76 2.31 -14.25 8.93
C ASN A 76 3.27 -15.17 9.71
N GLY A 77 4.01 -14.60 10.66
CA GLY A 77 4.93 -15.36 11.52
C GLY A 77 6.27 -15.73 10.90
N THR A 78 6.55 -15.32 9.65
CA THR A 78 7.80 -15.61 8.95
C THR A 78 8.52 -14.33 8.57
N SER A 79 9.84 -14.24 8.85
CA SER A 79 10.67 -13.12 8.40
C SER A 79 10.68 -13.06 6.88
N ILE A 80 10.38 -11.88 6.31
CA ILE A 80 10.45 -11.68 4.86
C ILE A 80 11.90 -11.62 4.35
N PHE A 81 12.88 -11.51 5.22
CA PHE A 81 14.30 -11.49 4.90
C PHE A 81 14.96 -12.86 5.02
N ASP A 82 14.21 -13.91 5.40
CA ASP A 82 14.73 -15.29 5.38
C ASP A 82 15.23 -15.64 3.96
N PRO A 83 16.49 -16.11 3.82
CA PRO A 83 17.06 -16.47 2.51
C PRO A 83 16.27 -17.52 1.73
N ARG A 84 15.41 -18.29 2.40
CA ARG A 84 14.57 -19.35 1.79
C ARG A 84 13.26 -18.78 1.20
N ILE A 85 12.94 -17.52 1.44
CA ILE A 85 11.71 -16.89 0.92
C ILE A 85 11.79 -16.75 -0.60
N ASP A 86 10.80 -17.27 -1.29
CA ASP A 86 10.55 -16.90 -2.69
C ASP A 86 9.97 -15.48 -2.76
N ILE A 87 10.78 -14.55 -3.28
CA ILE A 87 10.41 -13.14 -3.40
C ILE A 87 9.20 -12.94 -4.31
N ASN A 88 9.04 -13.75 -5.35
CA ASN A 88 7.89 -13.64 -6.26
C ASN A 88 6.61 -14.09 -5.56
N ALA A 89 6.68 -15.18 -4.79
CA ALA A 89 5.57 -15.64 -3.95
C ALA A 89 5.21 -14.58 -2.88
N LEU A 90 6.20 -13.93 -2.26
CA LEU A 90 5.96 -12.82 -1.32
C LEU A 90 5.25 -11.66 -1.99
N ARG A 91 5.74 -11.19 -3.15
CA ARG A 91 5.15 -10.04 -3.88
C ARG A 91 3.77 -10.35 -4.47
N LYS A 92 3.42 -11.61 -4.67
CA LYS A 92 2.06 -12.04 -4.99
C LYS A 92 1.12 -11.81 -3.82
N ARG A 93 1.56 -12.17 -2.60
CA ARG A 93 0.77 -12.05 -1.37
C ARG A 93 0.72 -10.60 -0.85
N ILE A 94 1.71 -9.77 -1.20
CA ILE A 94 1.80 -8.35 -0.83
C ILE A 94 1.85 -7.50 -2.10
N GLY A 95 0.66 -7.17 -2.61
CA GLY A 95 0.47 -6.36 -3.82
C GLY A 95 0.80 -4.89 -3.59
N MET A 96 1.14 -4.17 -4.68
CA MET A 96 1.46 -2.74 -4.59
C MET A 96 0.79 -1.94 -5.71
N VAL A 97 0.22 -0.80 -5.31
CA VAL A 97 -0.34 0.23 -6.17
C VAL A 97 0.53 1.48 -6.05
N PHE A 98 1.06 1.95 -7.17
CA PHE A 98 2.03 3.04 -7.21
C PHE A 98 1.35 4.41 -7.31
N GLN A 99 2.09 5.45 -6.95
CA GLN A 99 1.69 6.85 -7.03
C GLN A 99 1.26 7.25 -8.45
N LYS A 100 2.07 6.91 -9.44
CA LYS A 100 1.71 7.07 -10.85
C LYS A 100 1.03 5.79 -11.32
N SER A 101 -0.20 5.90 -11.79
CA SER A 101 -0.86 4.79 -12.47
C SER A 101 0.02 4.29 -13.62
N ASN A 102 0.27 3.00 -13.63
CA ASN A 102 1.19 2.34 -14.56
C ASN A 102 0.54 1.12 -15.22
N PRO A 103 -0.58 1.30 -15.94
CA PRO A 103 -1.13 0.21 -16.71
C PRO A 103 -0.11 -0.26 -17.75
N PHE A 104 -0.08 -1.57 -18.01
CA PHE A 104 0.74 -2.08 -19.09
C PHE A 104 0.21 -1.54 -20.44
N PRO A 105 1.08 -1.33 -21.45
CA PRO A 105 0.67 -0.93 -22.80
C PRO A 105 -0.01 -2.10 -23.53
N LYS A 106 -1.09 -2.57 -22.97
CA LYS A 106 -1.93 -3.70 -23.36
C LYS A 106 -3.39 -3.32 -23.19
N SER A 107 -4.30 -4.22 -23.56
CA SER A 107 -5.73 -4.02 -23.34
C SER A 107 -6.07 -4.00 -21.83
N ILE A 108 -7.28 -3.54 -21.51
CA ILE A 108 -7.85 -3.57 -20.16
C ILE A 108 -7.86 -5.01 -19.64
N TYR A 109 -8.36 -5.95 -20.46
CA TYR A 109 -8.38 -7.38 -20.18
C TYR A 109 -6.99 -7.91 -19.82
N GLU A 110 -6.01 -7.67 -20.71
CA GLU A 110 -4.65 -8.17 -20.56
C GLU A 110 -3.90 -7.61 -19.36
N ASN A 111 -4.25 -6.40 -18.92
CA ASN A 111 -3.69 -5.85 -17.67
C ASN A 111 -4.04 -6.69 -16.45
N ILE A 112 -5.26 -7.23 -16.40
CA ILE A 112 -5.75 -8.01 -15.26
C ILE A 112 -5.36 -9.49 -15.43
N ALA A 113 -5.55 -10.06 -16.62
CA ALA A 113 -5.25 -11.45 -16.90
C ALA A 113 -3.76 -11.80 -16.80
N TYR A 114 -2.86 -10.81 -16.85
CA TYR A 114 -1.41 -11.01 -16.86
C TYR A 114 -0.90 -11.76 -15.62
N GLY A 115 -1.29 -11.30 -14.42
CA GLY A 115 -0.88 -11.92 -13.16
C GLY A 115 -1.36 -13.38 -13.04
N PRO A 116 -2.65 -13.66 -13.19
CA PRO A 116 -3.20 -15.03 -13.20
C PRO A 116 -2.53 -15.95 -14.22
N ARG A 117 -2.21 -15.46 -15.45
CA ARG A 117 -1.49 -16.27 -16.44
C ARG A 117 -0.08 -16.68 -16.01
N ILE A 118 0.67 -15.77 -15.41
CA ILE A 118 1.99 -16.10 -14.84
C ILE A 118 1.88 -17.18 -13.76
N GLN A 119 0.72 -17.27 -13.10
CA GLN A 119 0.43 -18.29 -12.09
C GLN A 119 -0.07 -19.62 -12.70
N GLY A 120 -0.11 -19.73 -14.04
CA GLY A 120 -0.50 -20.95 -14.74
C GLY A 120 -2.01 -21.05 -15.05
N ILE A 121 -2.80 -20.01 -14.75
CA ILE A 121 -4.24 -19.98 -15.13
C ILE A 121 -4.34 -19.59 -16.60
N ASN A 122 -4.61 -20.57 -17.48
CA ASN A 122 -4.62 -20.37 -18.93
C ASN A 122 -6.00 -20.61 -19.56
N ARG A 123 -6.95 -21.20 -18.82
CA ARG A 123 -8.31 -21.43 -19.35
C ARG A 123 -9.01 -20.08 -19.50
N LYS A 124 -9.52 -19.82 -20.72
CA LYS A 124 -10.17 -18.53 -21.03
C LYS A 124 -11.30 -18.22 -20.07
N ARG A 125 -12.17 -19.20 -19.77
CA ARG A 125 -13.30 -19.02 -18.85
C ARG A 125 -12.84 -18.57 -17.45
N ASP A 126 -11.81 -19.23 -16.90
CA ASP A 126 -11.30 -18.89 -15.56
C ASP A 126 -10.70 -17.47 -15.54
N LEU A 127 -10.04 -17.07 -16.64
CA LEU A 127 -9.53 -15.71 -16.80
C LEU A 127 -10.65 -14.68 -16.95
N ASP A 128 -11.71 -15.00 -17.72
CA ASP A 128 -12.87 -14.13 -17.90
C ASP A 128 -13.55 -13.87 -16.52
N ASP A 129 -13.74 -14.93 -15.72
CA ASP A 129 -14.31 -14.83 -14.37
C ASP A 129 -13.42 -13.97 -13.43
N ILE A 130 -12.10 -14.13 -13.47
CA ILE A 130 -11.14 -13.34 -12.68
C ILE A 130 -11.17 -11.87 -13.12
N VAL A 131 -11.17 -11.61 -14.43
CA VAL A 131 -11.18 -10.25 -14.98
C VAL A 131 -12.45 -9.52 -14.56
N GLU A 132 -13.61 -10.16 -14.72
CA GLU A 132 -14.89 -9.58 -14.30
C GLU A 132 -14.92 -9.33 -12.79
N LYS A 133 -14.55 -10.32 -11.97
CA LYS A 133 -14.48 -10.19 -10.50
C LYS A 133 -13.57 -9.04 -10.09
N SER A 134 -12.40 -8.94 -10.69
CA SER A 134 -11.41 -7.91 -10.33
C SER A 134 -11.85 -6.52 -10.75
N LEU A 135 -12.46 -6.36 -11.93
CA LEU A 135 -13.00 -5.08 -12.38
C LEU A 135 -14.20 -4.63 -11.53
N LYS A 136 -15.07 -5.57 -11.12
CA LYS A 136 -16.16 -5.30 -10.17
C LYS A 136 -15.59 -4.90 -8.82
N GLY A 137 -14.62 -5.65 -8.31
CA GLY A 137 -13.93 -5.37 -7.05
C GLY A 137 -13.22 -4.02 -7.03
N ALA A 138 -12.84 -3.47 -8.20
CA ALA A 138 -12.24 -2.15 -8.36
C ALA A 138 -13.25 -1.05 -8.78
N ALA A 139 -14.55 -1.33 -8.72
CA ALA A 139 -15.64 -0.43 -9.14
C ALA A 139 -15.41 0.16 -10.56
N LEU A 140 -14.89 -0.66 -11.50
CA LEU A 140 -14.56 -0.24 -12.85
C LEU A 140 -15.35 -0.99 -13.93
N TRP A 141 -15.96 -2.13 -13.60
CA TRP A 141 -16.63 -3.03 -14.54
C TRP A 141 -17.64 -2.32 -15.45
N ASP A 142 -18.58 -1.58 -14.88
CA ASP A 142 -19.65 -0.95 -15.65
C ASP A 142 -19.17 0.13 -16.61
N GLU A 143 -17.98 0.67 -16.39
CA GLU A 143 -17.38 1.67 -17.26
C GLU A 143 -16.60 1.07 -18.43
N VAL A 144 -16.19 -0.22 -18.33
CA VAL A 144 -15.27 -0.82 -19.32
C VAL A 144 -15.69 -2.17 -19.88
N LYS A 145 -16.76 -2.79 -19.39
CA LYS A 145 -17.20 -4.16 -19.78
C LYS A 145 -17.40 -4.35 -21.28
N ASP A 146 -17.82 -3.31 -22.01
CA ASP A 146 -18.09 -3.36 -23.44
C ASP A 146 -16.85 -3.01 -24.30
N ARG A 147 -15.69 -2.77 -23.66
CA ARG A 147 -14.43 -2.37 -24.33
C ARG A 147 -13.19 -2.94 -23.68
N LEU A 148 -13.25 -4.18 -23.21
CA LEU A 148 -12.14 -4.86 -22.52
C LEU A 148 -10.89 -5.03 -23.37
N ASP A 149 -11.05 -5.05 -24.70
CA ASP A 149 -9.95 -5.16 -25.67
C ASP A 149 -9.31 -3.82 -26.01
N ASP A 150 -9.89 -2.69 -25.56
CA ASP A 150 -9.32 -1.36 -25.76
C ASP A 150 -8.01 -1.20 -24.98
N SER A 151 -7.15 -0.31 -25.48
CA SER A 151 -5.90 0.04 -24.80
C SER A 151 -6.16 0.64 -23.43
N ALA A 152 -5.54 0.07 -22.40
CA ALA A 152 -5.60 0.61 -21.03
C ALA A 152 -5.04 2.04 -20.90
N LEU A 153 -4.15 2.45 -21.81
CA LEU A 153 -3.59 3.80 -21.84
C LEU A 153 -4.62 4.87 -22.26
N GLY A 154 -5.72 4.48 -22.90
CA GLY A 154 -6.82 5.37 -23.28
C GLY A 154 -7.80 5.68 -22.12
N LEU A 155 -7.64 5.07 -20.96
CA LEU A 155 -8.45 5.32 -19.79
C LEU A 155 -8.08 6.66 -19.13
N SER A 156 -9.05 7.30 -18.43
CA SER A 156 -8.76 8.48 -17.58
C SER A 156 -7.82 8.11 -16.43
N GLY A 157 -7.15 9.09 -15.80
CA GLY A 157 -6.22 8.84 -14.69
C GLY A 157 -6.86 8.05 -13.54
N GLY A 158 -8.07 8.40 -13.13
CA GLY A 158 -8.80 7.66 -12.10
C GLY A 158 -9.20 6.24 -12.52
N GLN A 159 -9.57 6.04 -13.80
CA GLN A 159 -9.83 4.70 -14.35
C GLN A 159 -8.54 3.87 -14.41
N GLN A 160 -7.42 4.46 -14.84
CA GLN A 160 -6.12 3.77 -14.85
C GLN A 160 -5.69 3.35 -13.44
N GLN A 161 -5.92 4.20 -12.44
CA GLN A 161 -5.60 3.85 -11.05
C GLN A 161 -6.46 2.70 -10.54
N ARG A 162 -7.78 2.74 -10.79
CA ARG A 162 -8.67 1.62 -10.46
C ARG A 162 -8.32 0.34 -11.23
N LEU A 163 -7.87 0.45 -12.47
CA LEU A 163 -7.34 -0.70 -13.23
C LEU A 163 -6.09 -1.28 -12.58
N CYS A 164 -5.16 -0.43 -12.08
CA CYS A 164 -3.99 -0.89 -11.34
C CYS A 164 -4.38 -1.59 -10.03
N ILE A 165 -5.44 -1.13 -9.35
CA ILE A 165 -6.00 -1.81 -8.17
C ILE A 165 -6.62 -3.14 -8.59
N ALA A 166 -7.45 -3.18 -9.67
CA ALA A 166 -8.04 -4.41 -10.21
C ALA A 166 -6.95 -5.45 -10.54
N ARG A 167 -5.86 -5.01 -11.18
CA ARG A 167 -4.70 -5.86 -11.47
C ARG A 167 -4.03 -6.40 -10.20
N ALA A 168 -3.93 -5.59 -9.15
CA ALA A 168 -3.33 -6.01 -7.89
C ALA A 168 -4.20 -7.07 -7.18
N ILE A 169 -5.53 -6.91 -7.17
CA ILE A 169 -6.44 -7.86 -6.51
C ILE A 169 -6.71 -9.12 -7.33
N ALA A 170 -6.40 -9.13 -8.64
CA ALA A 170 -6.61 -10.29 -9.52
C ALA A 170 -5.80 -11.53 -9.10
N VAL A 171 -4.75 -11.34 -8.33
CA VAL A 171 -3.90 -12.43 -7.80
C VAL A 171 -4.23 -12.78 -6.35
N GLU A 172 -5.31 -12.23 -5.81
CA GLU A 172 -5.82 -12.44 -4.45
C GLU A 172 -4.74 -12.26 -3.38
N PRO A 173 -4.15 -11.06 -3.25
CA PRO A 173 -3.14 -10.80 -2.22
C PRO A 173 -3.77 -10.79 -0.82
N GLU A 174 -2.94 -10.89 0.23
CA GLU A 174 -3.36 -10.72 1.61
C GLU A 174 -3.21 -9.26 2.08
N VAL A 175 -2.22 -8.57 1.50
CA VAL A 175 -1.92 -7.16 1.81
C VAL A 175 -1.85 -6.35 0.53
N LEU A 176 -2.44 -5.15 0.55
CA LEU A 176 -2.34 -4.14 -0.49
C LEU A 176 -1.58 -2.93 0.04
N LEU A 177 -0.51 -2.57 -0.65
CA LEU A 177 0.28 -1.38 -0.36
C LEU A 177 -0.06 -0.28 -1.37
N TYR A 178 -0.29 0.93 -0.89
CA TYR A 178 -0.60 2.10 -1.72
C TYR A 178 0.42 3.21 -1.46
N ASP A 179 1.20 3.56 -2.49
CA ASP A 179 2.16 4.66 -2.42
C ASP A 179 1.53 5.92 -3.06
N GLU A 180 0.93 6.79 -2.25
CA GLU A 180 0.25 8.04 -2.65
C GLU A 180 -0.76 7.87 -3.81
N PRO A 181 -1.74 6.95 -3.73
CA PRO A 181 -2.54 6.50 -4.86
C PRO A 181 -3.43 7.57 -5.49
N CYS A 182 -3.67 8.68 -4.79
CA CYS A 182 -4.58 9.75 -5.23
C CYS A 182 -3.87 11.08 -5.56
N SER A 183 -2.54 11.16 -5.44
CA SER A 183 -1.81 12.43 -5.53
C SER A 183 -1.92 13.16 -6.88
N ALA A 184 -2.24 12.45 -7.96
CA ALA A 184 -2.39 13.01 -9.30
C ALA A 184 -3.85 12.98 -9.81
N LEU A 185 -4.82 12.73 -8.92
CA LEU A 185 -6.22 12.58 -9.26
C LEU A 185 -7.04 13.82 -8.86
N ASP A 186 -8.13 14.05 -9.59
CA ASP A 186 -9.14 15.04 -9.22
C ASP A 186 -9.93 14.59 -7.97
N PRO A 187 -10.67 15.50 -7.31
CA PRO A 187 -11.41 15.18 -6.08
C PRO A 187 -12.45 14.06 -6.24
N ILE A 188 -13.10 13.96 -7.41
CA ILE A 188 -14.14 12.94 -7.66
C ILE A 188 -13.47 11.56 -7.77
N ALA A 189 -12.39 11.45 -8.56
CA ALA A 189 -11.63 10.22 -8.68
C ALA A 189 -11.00 9.81 -7.34
N THR A 190 -10.52 10.78 -6.55
CA THR A 190 -10.00 10.54 -5.20
C THR A 190 -11.07 9.94 -4.29
N ALA A 191 -12.27 10.52 -4.23
CA ALA A 191 -13.37 10.00 -3.41
C ALA A 191 -13.72 8.55 -3.79
N ARG A 192 -13.77 8.23 -5.08
CA ARG A 192 -14.01 6.85 -5.56
C ARG A 192 -12.94 5.86 -5.13
N ILE A 193 -11.67 6.28 -5.09
CA ILE A 193 -10.57 5.41 -4.60
C ILE A 193 -10.70 5.22 -3.07
N GLU A 194 -11.06 6.27 -2.33
CA GLU A 194 -11.27 6.18 -0.88
C GLU A 194 -12.43 5.23 -0.52
N GLU A 195 -13.56 5.33 -1.22
CA GLU A 195 -14.69 4.39 -1.09
C GLU A 195 -14.26 2.97 -1.41
N LEU A 196 -13.56 2.78 -2.52
CA LEU A 196 -13.02 1.48 -2.93
C LEU A 196 -12.09 0.87 -1.87
N MET A 197 -11.23 1.67 -1.23
CA MET A 197 -10.37 1.19 -0.15
C MET A 197 -11.19 0.69 1.05
N GLN A 198 -12.29 1.37 1.40
CA GLN A 198 -13.18 0.93 2.48
C GLN A 198 -13.90 -0.39 2.14
N ASP A 199 -14.34 -0.56 0.91
CA ASP A 199 -14.97 -1.81 0.45
C ASP A 199 -13.98 -2.98 0.48
N LEU A 200 -12.76 -2.76 0.00
CA LEU A 200 -11.70 -3.76 -0.04
C LEU A 200 -11.16 -4.16 1.35
N LYS A 201 -11.37 -3.32 2.37
CA LYS A 201 -10.92 -3.58 3.75
C LYS A 201 -11.47 -4.89 4.33
N THR A 202 -12.67 -5.29 3.93
CA THR A 202 -13.28 -6.54 4.40
C THR A 202 -12.53 -7.79 3.95
N GLN A 203 -11.76 -7.67 2.86
CA GLN A 203 -11.04 -8.77 2.23
C GLN A 203 -9.53 -8.67 2.41
N TYR A 204 -8.97 -7.46 2.35
CA TYR A 204 -7.53 -7.20 2.29
C TYR A 204 -7.08 -6.31 3.45
N THR A 205 -5.90 -6.61 3.99
CA THR A 205 -5.17 -5.66 4.83
C THR A 205 -4.58 -4.57 3.94
N GLN A 206 -4.63 -3.31 4.36
CA GLN A 206 -4.17 -2.22 3.52
C GLN A 206 -3.19 -1.32 4.25
N VAL A 207 -2.14 -0.90 3.56
CA VAL A 207 -1.20 0.12 4.04
C VAL A 207 -1.12 1.23 3.02
N ILE A 208 -1.43 2.46 3.41
CA ILE A 208 -1.38 3.63 2.53
C ILE A 208 -0.31 4.62 2.99
N VAL A 209 0.52 5.07 2.07
CA VAL A 209 1.33 6.28 2.22
C VAL A 209 0.55 7.44 1.62
N THR A 210 0.39 8.51 2.36
CA THR A 210 -0.19 9.75 1.86
C THR A 210 0.39 10.97 2.57
N HIS A 211 0.50 12.06 1.86
CA HIS A 211 0.78 13.39 2.43
C HIS A 211 -0.51 14.20 2.67
N ASN A 212 -1.67 13.68 2.24
CA ASN A 212 -2.97 14.29 2.48
C ASN A 212 -3.56 13.80 3.81
N MET A 213 -3.50 14.64 4.83
CA MET A 213 -3.98 14.32 6.17
C MET A 213 -5.49 14.06 6.22
N GLN A 214 -6.27 14.77 5.40
CA GLN A 214 -7.72 14.56 5.32
C GLN A 214 -8.04 13.18 4.75
N GLN A 215 -7.27 12.72 3.74
CA GLN A 215 -7.39 11.37 3.22
C GLN A 215 -7.07 10.34 4.30
N ALA A 216 -5.92 10.46 4.97
CA ALA A 216 -5.54 9.54 6.04
C ALA A 216 -6.62 9.46 7.13
N SER A 217 -7.14 10.62 7.56
CA SER A 217 -8.20 10.71 8.59
C SER A 217 -9.50 10.01 8.17
N ARG A 218 -9.87 10.05 6.86
CA ARG A 218 -11.11 9.43 6.38
C ARG A 218 -10.99 7.92 6.15
N VAL A 219 -9.82 7.47 5.66
CA VAL A 219 -9.73 6.08 5.17
C VAL A 219 -9.09 5.12 6.16
N SER A 220 -8.22 5.56 7.08
CA SER A 220 -7.44 4.65 7.90
C SER A 220 -8.04 4.39 9.28
N ASP A 221 -7.79 3.19 9.79
CA ASP A 221 -8.10 2.78 11.17
C ASP A 221 -6.94 3.15 12.10
N LEU A 222 -5.73 2.96 11.61
CA LEU A 222 -4.49 3.28 12.32
C LEU A 222 -3.64 4.25 11.51
N THR A 223 -2.94 5.13 12.22
CA THR A 223 -2.04 6.10 11.60
C THR A 223 -0.67 6.08 12.28
N ALA A 224 0.38 5.99 11.46
CA ALA A 224 1.77 6.12 11.86
C ALA A 224 2.34 7.43 11.33
N PHE A 225 2.77 8.32 12.23
CA PHE A 225 3.46 9.55 11.88
C PHE A 225 4.97 9.32 11.86
N LEU A 226 5.58 9.54 10.69
CA LEU A 226 7.02 9.42 10.47
C LEU A 226 7.64 10.81 10.29
N TYR A 227 8.84 11.01 10.88
CA TYR A 227 9.65 12.22 10.72
C TYR A 227 11.13 11.87 10.72
N LEU A 228 11.88 12.35 9.74
CA LEU A 228 13.33 12.13 9.57
C LEU A 228 13.78 10.66 9.73
N GLY A 229 12.97 9.74 9.22
CA GLY A 229 13.25 8.30 9.28
C GLY A 229 12.84 7.62 10.58
N GLU A 230 12.25 8.33 11.52
CA GLU A 230 11.77 7.81 12.81
C GLU A 230 10.26 7.69 12.85
N LEU A 231 9.76 6.69 13.58
CA LEU A 231 8.36 6.59 13.97
C LEU A 231 8.13 7.45 15.20
N ILE A 232 7.43 8.56 15.05
CA ILE A 232 7.17 9.51 16.14
C ILE A 232 5.98 9.07 16.97
N GLU A 233 4.88 8.71 16.32
CA GLU A 233 3.66 8.26 16.98
C GLU A 233 2.91 7.24 16.11
N TYR A 234 2.28 6.27 16.75
CA TYR A 234 1.46 5.25 16.09
C TYR A 234 0.23 4.91 16.96
N GLY A 235 -0.93 4.79 16.34
CA GLY A 235 -2.16 4.42 17.03
C GLY A 235 -3.43 4.63 16.24
N PRO A 236 -4.59 4.50 16.90
CA PRO A 236 -5.89 4.74 16.27
C PRO A 236 -5.93 6.11 15.59
N THR A 237 -6.41 6.15 14.36
CA THR A 237 -6.44 7.37 13.54
C THR A 237 -7.17 8.51 14.24
N GLU A 238 -8.32 8.22 14.83
CA GLU A 238 -9.09 9.22 15.58
C GLU A 238 -8.23 9.88 16.68
N ARG A 239 -7.50 9.08 17.47
CA ARG A 239 -6.63 9.61 18.52
C ARG A 239 -5.51 10.49 17.93
N ILE A 240 -4.84 10.01 16.87
CA ILE A 240 -3.74 10.73 16.24
C ILE A 240 -4.19 12.10 15.74
N PHE A 241 -5.39 12.20 15.16
CA PHE A 241 -5.89 13.45 14.57
C PHE A 241 -6.59 14.39 15.55
N ILE A 242 -7.19 13.86 16.63
CA ILE A 242 -7.95 14.67 17.59
C ILE A 242 -7.13 15.01 18.84
N ASN A 243 -6.40 14.03 19.37
CA ASN A 243 -5.65 14.19 20.63
C ASN A 243 -4.32 13.41 20.58
N PRO A 244 -3.37 13.85 19.75
CA PRO A 244 -2.06 13.21 19.65
C PRO A 244 -1.29 13.33 20.98
N MET A 245 -0.53 12.29 21.32
CA MET A 245 0.27 12.27 22.56
C MET A 245 1.60 13.02 22.42
N LYS A 246 2.06 13.20 21.18
CA LYS A 246 3.33 13.86 20.89
C LYS A 246 3.09 15.27 20.34
N LYS A 247 3.76 16.25 20.94
CA LYS A 247 3.70 17.65 20.47
C LYS A 247 4.08 17.78 19.01
N GLN A 248 5.06 17.02 18.55
CA GLN A 248 5.52 16.99 17.17
C GLN A 248 4.42 16.50 16.21
N THR A 249 3.60 15.53 16.62
CA THR A 249 2.43 15.06 15.86
C THR A 249 1.37 16.16 15.78
N GLU A 250 1.08 16.82 16.91
CA GLU A 250 0.13 17.93 16.97
C GLU A 250 0.53 19.08 16.04
N ASP A 251 1.81 19.48 16.09
CA ASP A 251 2.34 20.56 15.26
C ASP A 251 2.24 20.22 13.77
N TYR A 252 2.51 18.94 13.40
CA TYR A 252 2.38 18.47 12.02
C TYR A 252 0.93 18.52 11.54
N ILE A 253 -0.02 17.98 12.31
CA ILE A 253 -1.43 17.90 11.93
C ILE A 253 -2.08 19.30 11.86
N THR A 254 -1.67 20.21 12.76
CA THR A 254 -2.22 21.58 12.79
C THR A 254 -1.53 22.53 11.80
N GLY A 255 -0.57 22.06 11.00
CA GLY A 255 0.17 22.87 10.03
C GLY A 255 1.18 23.85 10.67
N ARG A 256 1.52 23.67 11.94
CA ARG A 256 2.52 24.49 12.68
C ARG A 256 3.93 23.89 12.60
N PHE A 257 4.11 22.95 11.69
CA PHE A 257 5.34 22.21 11.51
C PHE A 257 6.23 22.96 10.51
N GLY A 258 7.32 23.54 10.99
CA GLY A 258 8.26 24.32 10.17
C GLY A 258 9.46 24.75 11.00
#